data_d44aa21498c78f4c03a2f57bbe10736c
#
_entry.id   d44aa21498c78f4c03a2f57bbe10736c
#
_cell.length_a   1.000
_cell.length_b   1.000
_cell.length_c   1.000
_cell.angle_alpha   90.00
_cell.angle_beta   90.00
_cell.angle_gamma   90.00
#
_symmetry.space_group_name_H-M   'P 1'
#
loop_
_entity.id
_entity.type
_entity.pdbx_description
1 polymer ?
#
loop_
_entity_poly.entity_id
_entity_poly.type
_entity_poly.pdbx_seq_one_letter_code
_entity_poly.pdbx_strand_id
1 'polypeptide(L)'
;HYAMETKIEIGIWRLRRYEERKNMNADFRIDGKVIETKRLILRSFKQTDLEDFYEYASVEGVGEMAGWKHHENIAESQSIMNSFISEDKVFAICLKKNNKVIGTVGIEKYGLEDALTEFKDYYGRELGYVLSKDYWGKGLMPEAVNAVKDYLFGEFDYDFLICGYYDFNEQSKRVQTKCGFKPYRSLVMTTQMETKEQLSLIHI
;
A
#
# COMPACT_ATOMS: atom_id res chain seq x y z
N HIS A 1 28.02 14.75 31.55
CA HIS A 1 27.64 13.33 31.80
C HIS A 1 26.31 13.02 31.06
N TYR A 2 25.26 13.78 31.24
CA TYR A 2 23.93 13.53 30.63
C TYR A 2 23.93 13.45 29.10
N ALA A 3 24.71 14.31 28.41
CA ALA A 3 24.75 14.37 26.92
C ALA A 3 25.52 13.20 26.29
N MET A 4 26.37 12.52 27.07
CA MET A 4 27.14 11.36 26.61
C MET A 4 26.34 10.06 26.76
N GLU A 5 25.58 9.91 27.84
CA GLU A 5 24.68 8.78 28.06
C GLU A 5 23.56 8.73 27.00
N THR A 6 22.95 9.88 26.67
CA THR A 6 21.91 9.98 25.62
C THR A 6 22.43 9.59 24.24
N LYS A 7 23.70 9.92 23.92
CA LYS A 7 24.33 9.53 22.64
C LYS A 7 24.63 8.02 22.57
N ILE A 8 25.00 7.41 23.70
CA ILE A 8 25.25 5.98 23.78
C ILE A 8 23.95 5.19 23.70
N GLU A 9 22.89 5.62 24.38
CA GLU A 9 21.56 5.01 24.28
C GLU A 9 20.96 5.10 22.87
N ILE A 10 21.08 6.24 22.20
CA ILE A 10 20.67 6.43 20.79
C ILE A 10 21.52 5.54 19.87
N GLY A 11 22.82 5.37 20.15
CA GLY A 11 23.71 4.49 19.41
C GLY A 11 23.35 3.01 19.57
N ILE A 12 23.08 2.55 20.78
CA ILE A 12 22.66 1.17 21.09
C ILE A 12 21.26 0.89 20.50
N TRP A 13 20.35 1.86 20.58
CA TRP A 13 19.02 1.74 20.00
C TRP A 13 19.06 1.66 18.47
N ARG A 14 19.93 2.45 17.82
CA ARG A 14 20.20 2.36 16.38
C ARG A 14 20.85 1.03 15.97
N LEU A 15 21.77 0.49 16.76
CA LEU A 15 22.43 -0.80 16.50
C LEU A 15 21.46 -1.97 16.68
N ARG A 16 20.64 -1.98 17.74
CA ARG A 16 19.56 -2.99 17.90
C ARG A 16 18.56 -2.93 16.73
N ARG A 17 18.13 -1.75 16.35
CA ARG A 17 17.27 -1.55 15.20
C ARG A 17 17.93 -2.01 13.89
N TYR A 18 19.24 -1.88 13.74
CA TYR A 18 19.98 -2.33 12.57
C TYR A 18 20.08 -3.86 12.48
N GLU A 19 20.20 -4.57 13.59
CA GLU A 19 20.21 -6.04 13.64
C GLU A 19 18.81 -6.64 13.42
N GLU A 20 17.75 -5.94 13.85
CA GLU A 20 16.34 -6.33 13.62
C GLU A 20 15.84 -5.98 12.21
N ARG A 21 16.57 -5.14 11.46
CA ARG A 21 16.18 -4.56 10.16
C ARG A 21 16.42 -5.44 8.93
N LYS A 22 16.94 -6.65 9.09
CA LYS A 22 17.22 -7.53 7.93
C LYS A 22 15.97 -8.28 7.48
N ASN A 23 14.95 -7.56 7.07
CA ASN A 23 13.74 -8.19 6.59
C ASN A 23 13.08 -7.34 5.49
N MET A 24 13.12 -7.81 4.26
CA MET A 24 12.45 -7.19 3.12
C MET A 24 10.95 -6.98 3.37
N ASN A 25 10.33 -7.83 4.20
CA ASN A 25 8.93 -7.75 4.62
C ASN A 25 8.81 -7.27 6.07
N ALA A 26 9.19 -6.03 6.31
CA ALA A 26 9.07 -5.35 7.59
C ALA A 26 7.70 -5.54 8.25
N ASP A 27 7.64 -5.68 9.56
CA ASP A 27 6.36 -5.71 10.27
C ASP A 27 5.65 -4.37 10.13
N PHE A 28 4.33 -4.42 9.91
CA PHE A 28 3.50 -3.24 9.77
C PHE A 28 2.07 -3.48 10.28
N ARG A 29 1.57 -2.51 11.03
CA ARG A 29 0.15 -2.34 11.38
C ARG A 29 -0.16 -0.85 11.40
N ILE A 30 -1.40 -0.50 11.04
CA ILE A 30 -1.88 0.90 11.10
C ILE A 30 -2.03 1.35 12.55
N ASP A 31 -2.51 0.46 13.43
CA ASP A 31 -2.62 0.66 14.88
C ASP A 31 -3.29 2.01 15.25
N GLY A 32 -4.42 2.27 14.63
CA GLY A 32 -5.22 3.48 14.85
C GLY A 32 -4.64 4.77 14.24
N LYS A 33 -3.53 4.71 13.51
CA LYS A 33 -3.00 5.88 12.81
C LYS A 33 -4.00 6.42 11.81
N VAL A 34 -4.15 7.74 11.82
CA VAL A 34 -4.92 8.49 10.82
C VAL A 34 -3.95 9.44 10.12
N ILE A 35 -3.95 9.39 8.79
CA ILE A 35 -3.17 10.30 7.94
C ILE A 35 -4.16 11.23 7.25
N GLU A 36 -3.99 12.52 7.43
CA GLU A 36 -4.81 13.53 6.78
C GLU A 36 -4.03 14.25 5.69
N THR A 37 -4.69 14.45 4.55
CA THR A 37 -4.17 15.23 3.43
C THR A 37 -5.08 16.44 3.18
N LYS A 38 -4.87 17.12 2.07
CA LYS A 38 -5.75 18.24 1.68
C LYS A 38 -7.21 17.80 1.48
N ARG A 39 -7.44 16.64 0.84
CA ARG A 39 -8.77 16.17 0.42
C ARG A 39 -9.19 14.85 1.04
N LEU A 40 -8.24 14.10 1.64
CA LEU A 40 -8.42 12.72 2.07
C LEU A 40 -8.14 12.53 3.56
N ILE A 41 -8.76 11.47 4.10
CA ILE A 41 -8.42 10.85 5.38
C ILE A 41 -8.10 9.39 5.08
N LEU A 42 -6.91 8.93 5.48
CA LEU A 42 -6.52 7.52 5.39
C LEU A 42 -6.51 6.94 6.80
N ARG A 43 -7.24 5.87 7.01
CA ARG A 43 -7.45 5.21 8.30
C ARG A 43 -7.69 3.72 8.16
N SER A 44 -7.66 2.96 9.25
CA SER A 44 -8.12 1.57 9.26
C SER A 44 -9.57 1.47 8.80
N PHE A 45 -9.91 0.34 8.16
CA PHE A 45 -11.29 0.00 7.82
C PHE A 45 -12.15 -0.19 9.07
N LYS A 46 -13.46 0.10 8.94
CA LYS A 46 -14.48 -0.14 9.95
C LYS A 46 -15.61 -0.97 9.35
N GLN A 47 -16.36 -1.69 10.17
CA GLN A 47 -17.51 -2.47 9.70
C GLN A 47 -18.56 -1.60 8.96
N THR A 48 -18.65 -0.32 9.34
CA THR A 48 -19.55 0.65 8.70
C THR A 48 -19.14 1.08 7.29
N ASP A 49 -17.96 0.66 6.80
CA ASP A 49 -17.45 1.02 5.47
C ASP A 49 -17.91 0.05 4.37
N LEU A 50 -18.64 -1.01 4.72
CA LEU A 50 -18.99 -2.11 3.82
C LEU A 50 -19.71 -1.67 2.55
N GLU A 51 -20.71 -0.82 2.67
CA GLU A 51 -21.50 -0.33 1.54
C GLU A 51 -20.64 0.46 0.55
N ASP A 52 -19.81 1.38 1.07
CA ASP A 52 -18.87 2.15 0.25
C ASP A 52 -17.84 1.25 -0.42
N PHE A 53 -17.33 0.25 0.31
CA PHE A 53 -16.37 -0.71 -0.22
C PHE A 53 -16.98 -1.55 -1.35
N TYR A 54 -18.15 -2.13 -1.13
CA TYR A 54 -18.87 -2.91 -2.14
C TYR A 54 -19.21 -2.07 -3.36
N GLU A 55 -19.65 -0.82 -3.16
CA GLU A 55 -20.01 0.09 -4.26
C GLU A 55 -18.90 0.18 -5.32
N TYR A 56 -17.64 0.36 -4.93
CA TYR A 56 -16.57 0.45 -5.92
C TYR A 56 -15.94 -0.91 -6.27
N ALA A 57 -15.89 -1.86 -5.34
CA ALA A 57 -15.26 -3.14 -5.59
C ALA A 57 -16.10 -4.05 -6.51
N SER A 58 -17.42 -3.82 -6.61
CA SER A 58 -18.32 -4.52 -7.52
C SER A 58 -18.32 -3.96 -8.95
N VAL A 59 -17.64 -2.85 -9.19
CA VAL A 59 -17.59 -2.23 -10.52
C VAL A 59 -16.56 -2.95 -11.39
N GLU A 60 -17.02 -3.53 -12.50
CA GLU A 60 -16.15 -4.17 -13.50
C GLU A 60 -15.03 -3.22 -13.96
N GLY A 61 -13.80 -3.74 -13.99
CA GLY A 61 -12.58 -3.02 -14.37
C GLY A 61 -11.96 -2.21 -13.23
N VAL A 62 -12.48 -2.28 -12.00
CA VAL A 62 -11.78 -1.75 -10.82
C VAL A 62 -10.79 -2.79 -10.30
N GLY A 63 -11.27 -3.98 -9.96
CA GLY A 63 -10.46 -5.09 -9.47
C GLY A 63 -9.50 -5.62 -10.52
N GLU A 64 -9.96 -5.73 -11.75
CA GLU A 64 -9.20 -6.26 -12.88
C GLU A 64 -7.91 -5.46 -13.13
N MET A 65 -7.94 -4.15 -12.91
CA MET A 65 -6.75 -3.30 -12.98
C MET A 65 -5.70 -3.61 -11.90
N ALA A 66 -6.10 -4.30 -10.83
CA ALA A 66 -5.24 -4.73 -9.74
C ALA A 66 -5.03 -6.27 -9.72
N GLY A 67 -5.53 -7.00 -10.73
CA GLY A 67 -5.34 -8.44 -10.89
C GLY A 67 -6.36 -9.32 -10.16
N TRP A 68 -7.49 -8.77 -9.71
CA TRP A 68 -8.58 -9.51 -9.10
C TRP A 68 -9.92 -9.19 -9.78
N LYS A 69 -10.87 -10.13 -9.75
CA LYS A 69 -12.21 -9.97 -10.32
C LYS A 69 -13.04 -9.05 -9.42
N HIS A 70 -13.86 -8.17 -10.02
CA HIS A 70 -14.82 -7.38 -9.25
C HIS A 70 -15.74 -8.27 -8.39
N HIS A 71 -16.15 -7.75 -7.23
CA HIS A 71 -16.94 -8.50 -6.27
C HIS A 71 -18.35 -8.75 -6.81
N GLU A 72 -18.79 -10.00 -6.78
CA GLU A 72 -20.11 -10.41 -7.30
C GLU A 72 -21.25 -10.10 -6.31
N ASN A 73 -20.93 -10.02 -5.02
CA ASN A 73 -21.93 -9.77 -3.98
C ASN A 73 -21.29 -9.12 -2.74
N ILE A 74 -22.14 -8.55 -1.90
CA ILE A 74 -21.70 -7.84 -0.69
C ILE A 74 -21.06 -8.76 0.36
N ALA A 75 -21.40 -10.06 0.38
CA ALA A 75 -20.81 -11.02 1.31
C ALA A 75 -19.34 -11.28 1.01
N GLU A 76 -18.96 -11.25 -0.26
CA GLU A 76 -17.56 -11.30 -0.69
C GLU A 76 -16.79 -10.07 -0.18
N SER A 77 -17.32 -8.86 -0.40
CA SER A 77 -16.76 -7.63 0.16
C SER A 77 -16.64 -7.68 1.68
N GLN A 78 -17.64 -8.19 2.37
CA GLN A 78 -17.61 -8.33 3.83
C GLN A 78 -16.47 -9.24 4.29
N SER A 79 -16.25 -10.36 3.61
CA SER A 79 -15.18 -11.30 3.93
C SER A 79 -13.80 -10.67 3.76
N ILE A 80 -13.58 -9.96 2.65
CA ILE A 80 -12.31 -9.27 2.36
C ILE A 80 -12.09 -8.12 3.34
N MET A 81 -13.14 -7.33 3.63
CA MET A 81 -13.04 -6.23 4.58
C MET A 81 -12.74 -6.72 6.01
N ASN A 82 -13.28 -7.88 6.42
CA ASN A 82 -12.94 -8.49 7.70
C ASN A 82 -11.43 -8.83 7.78
N SER A 83 -10.83 -9.28 6.68
CA SER A 83 -9.37 -9.49 6.62
C SER A 83 -8.61 -8.17 6.74
N PHE A 84 -9.05 -7.11 6.04
CA PHE A 84 -8.44 -5.77 6.17
C PHE A 84 -8.49 -5.25 7.61
N ILE A 85 -9.62 -5.45 8.32
CA ILE A 85 -9.77 -5.03 9.72
C ILE A 85 -8.87 -5.86 10.63
N SER A 86 -8.81 -7.19 10.46
CA SER A 86 -8.04 -8.08 11.33
C SER A 86 -6.52 -7.94 11.15
N GLU A 87 -6.06 -7.82 9.90
CA GLU A 87 -4.65 -7.66 9.56
C GLU A 87 -4.16 -6.22 9.79
N ASP A 88 -5.05 -5.24 9.67
CA ASP A 88 -4.82 -3.82 9.94
C ASP A 88 -3.60 -3.24 9.19
N LYS A 89 -3.48 -3.61 7.91
CA LYS A 89 -2.40 -3.16 7.00
C LYS A 89 -2.90 -2.41 5.77
N VAL A 90 -4.22 -2.28 5.61
CA VAL A 90 -4.86 -1.62 4.47
C VAL A 90 -5.58 -0.37 4.94
N PHE A 91 -5.13 0.79 4.46
CA PHE A 91 -5.81 2.05 4.67
C PHE A 91 -7.05 2.16 3.80
N ALA A 92 -8.19 2.50 4.39
CA ALA A 92 -9.32 3.05 3.67
C ALA A 92 -9.00 4.49 3.26
N ILE A 93 -9.21 4.84 2.00
CA ILE A 93 -9.11 6.22 1.49
C ILE A 93 -10.49 6.84 1.59
N CYS A 94 -10.66 7.79 2.48
CA CYS A 94 -11.93 8.49 2.71
C CYS A 94 -11.87 9.93 2.20
N LEU A 95 -12.95 10.41 1.61
CA LEU A 95 -13.09 11.84 1.29
C LEU A 95 -13.33 12.66 2.56
N LYS A 96 -12.54 13.72 2.81
CA LYS A 96 -12.72 14.60 3.96
C LYS A 96 -14.12 15.21 4.06
N LYS A 97 -14.73 15.53 2.92
CA LYS A 97 -16.00 16.26 2.87
C LYS A 97 -17.20 15.50 3.44
N ASN A 98 -17.19 14.15 3.38
CA ASN A 98 -18.33 13.31 3.76
C ASN A 98 -17.94 11.95 4.34
N ASN A 99 -16.64 11.70 4.54
CA ASN A 99 -16.08 10.46 5.05
C ASN A 99 -16.38 9.20 4.21
N LYS A 100 -16.82 9.37 2.94
CA LYS A 100 -17.06 8.26 2.02
C LYS A 100 -15.77 7.54 1.68
N VAL A 101 -15.74 6.22 1.82
CA VAL A 101 -14.61 5.38 1.38
C VAL A 101 -14.66 5.26 -0.14
N ILE A 102 -13.56 5.62 -0.79
CA ILE A 102 -13.45 5.66 -2.27
C ILE A 102 -12.34 4.77 -2.81
N GLY A 103 -11.59 4.08 -1.96
CA GLY A 103 -10.46 3.23 -2.37
C GLY A 103 -9.62 2.76 -1.20
N THR A 104 -8.49 2.14 -1.52
CA THR A 104 -7.56 1.53 -0.57
C THR A 104 -6.11 1.83 -0.91
N VAL A 105 -5.24 1.88 0.13
CA VAL A 105 -3.79 1.70 0.01
C VAL A 105 -3.37 0.61 1.00
N GLY A 106 -2.88 -0.52 0.48
CA GLY A 106 -2.36 -1.64 1.26
C GLY A 106 -0.84 -1.58 1.40
N ILE A 107 -0.35 -1.95 2.59
CA ILE A 107 1.05 -2.11 2.91
C ILE A 107 1.33 -3.61 2.96
N GLU A 108 1.53 -4.19 1.79
CA GLU A 108 1.54 -5.63 1.60
C GLU A 108 2.94 -6.24 1.83
N LYS A 109 2.96 -7.54 2.16
CA LYS A 109 4.19 -8.31 2.07
C LYS A 109 4.55 -8.50 0.61
N TYR A 110 5.84 -8.31 0.32
CA TYR A 110 6.35 -8.60 -1.00
C TYR A 110 6.41 -10.13 -1.21
N GLY A 111 5.61 -10.63 -2.16
CA GLY A 111 5.45 -12.08 -2.41
C GLY A 111 6.50 -12.71 -3.34
N LEU A 112 7.46 -11.92 -3.86
CA LEU A 112 8.47 -12.36 -4.83
C LEU A 112 9.90 -12.28 -4.25
N GLU A 113 10.08 -12.66 -2.99
CA GLU A 113 11.35 -12.59 -2.26
C GLU A 113 12.48 -13.32 -3.02
N ASP A 114 12.17 -14.46 -3.61
CA ASP A 114 13.13 -15.24 -4.40
C ASP A 114 13.56 -14.56 -5.72
N ALA A 115 12.72 -13.67 -6.23
CA ALA A 115 13.00 -12.93 -7.47
C ALA A 115 13.75 -11.62 -7.24
N LEU A 116 13.78 -11.11 -6.01
CA LEU A 116 14.40 -9.85 -5.64
C LEU A 116 15.35 -10.02 -4.44
N THR A 117 16.26 -10.96 -4.53
CA THR A 117 17.22 -11.30 -3.47
C THR A 117 18.11 -10.13 -3.04
N GLU A 118 18.30 -9.13 -3.90
CA GLU A 118 19.06 -7.92 -3.62
C GLU A 118 18.42 -7.03 -2.54
N PHE A 119 17.11 -7.15 -2.29
CA PHE A 119 16.40 -6.41 -1.24
C PHE A 119 16.32 -7.15 0.10
N LYS A 120 16.79 -8.41 0.17
CA LYS A 120 16.66 -9.26 1.37
C LYS A 120 17.22 -8.65 2.66
N ASP A 121 18.23 -7.79 2.53
CA ASP A 121 18.90 -7.13 3.66
C ASP A 121 18.38 -5.70 3.90
N TYR A 122 17.35 -5.28 3.16
CA TYR A 122 16.72 -3.97 3.28
C TYR A 122 15.36 -4.08 3.93
N TYR A 123 14.97 -3.03 4.64
CA TYR A 123 13.72 -2.95 5.39
C TYR A 123 12.66 -2.21 4.57
N GLY A 124 11.61 -2.91 4.14
CA GLY A 124 10.60 -2.29 3.29
C GLY A 124 9.35 -3.15 3.08
N ARG A 125 8.47 -2.68 2.23
CA ARG A 125 7.18 -3.28 1.89
C ARG A 125 6.77 -3.01 0.45
N GLU A 126 5.75 -3.72 0.01
CA GLU A 126 5.06 -3.43 -1.24
C GLU A 126 3.83 -2.54 -0.98
N LEU A 127 3.59 -1.56 -1.85
CA LEU A 127 2.35 -0.79 -1.88
C LEU A 127 1.43 -1.33 -2.97
N GLY A 128 0.20 -1.68 -2.57
CA GLY A 128 -0.91 -1.94 -3.48
C GLY A 128 -2.00 -0.88 -3.29
N TYR A 129 -2.73 -0.52 -4.35
CA TYR A 129 -3.84 0.42 -4.21
C TYR A 129 -4.92 0.22 -5.26
N VAL A 130 -6.12 0.62 -4.89
CA VAL A 130 -7.32 0.62 -5.75
C VAL A 130 -8.12 1.89 -5.48
N LEU A 131 -8.72 2.45 -6.53
CA LEU A 131 -9.58 3.63 -6.44
C LEU A 131 -10.86 3.39 -7.26
N SER A 132 -11.98 3.80 -6.70
CA SER A 132 -13.26 3.86 -7.41
C SER A 132 -13.12 4.64 -8.72
N LYS A 133 -13.71 4.12 -9.81
CA LYS A 133 -13.66 4.72 -11.15
C LYS A 133 -14.15 6.17 -11.17
N ASP A 134 -15.14 6.52 -10.37
CA ASP A 134 -15.70 7.86 -10.29
C ASP A 134 -14.70 8.92 -9.83
N TYR A 135 -13.60 8.48 -9.26
CA TYR A 135 -12.55 9.33 -8.71
C TYR A 135 -11.23 9.29 -9.50
N TRP A 136 -11.19 8.54 -10.61
CA TRP A 136 -10.00 8.51 -11.47
C TRP A 136 -9.72 9.87 -12.12
N GLY A 137 -8.48 10.11 -12.47
CA GLY A 137 -8.05 11.33 -13.16
C GLY A 137 -8.01 12.61 -12.29
N LYS A 138 -8.46 12.54 -11.03
CA LYS A 138 -8.56 13.71 -10.12
C LYS A 138 -7.33 13.93 -9.24
N GLY A 139 -6.28 13.14 -9.40
CA GLY A 139 -5.05 13.23 -8.62
C GLY A 139 -5.16 12.79 -7.15
N LEU A 140 -6.26 12.07 -6.79
CA LEU A 140 -6.49 11.62 -5.42
C LEU A 140 -5.58 10.46 -5.04
N MET A 141 -5.35 9.50 -5.95
CA MET A 141 -4.45 8.38 -5.65
C MET A 141 -2.99 8.83 -5.46
N PRO A 142 -2.40 9.69 -6.30
CA PRO A 142 -1.08 10.26 -5.99
C PRO A 142 -1.00 11.00 -4.66
N GLU A 143 -2.07 11.69 -4.26
CA GLU A 143 -2.15 12.37 -2.95
C GLU A 143 -2.12 11.35 -1.80
N ALA A 144 -2.89 10.26 -1.90
CA ALA A 144 -2.93 9.18 -0.91
C ALA A 144 -1.58 8.43 -0.83
N VAL A 145 -1.03 8.02 -1.97
CA VAL A 145 0.23 7.26 -2.03
C VAL A 145 1.40 8.08 -1.48
N ASN A 146 1.50 9.37 -1.81
CA ASN A 146 2.56 10.22 -1.26
C ASN A 146 2.43 10.36 0.26
N ALA A 147 1.22 10.54 0.79
CA ALA A 147 1.01 10.65 2.23
C ALA A 147 1.40 9.37 2.98
N VAL A 148 1.04 8.19 2.44
CA VAL A 148 1.45 6.91 3.00
C VAL A 148 2.96 6.69 2.89
N LYS A 149 3.54 7.01 1.74
CA LYS A 149 4.99 6.94 1.51
C LYS A 149 5.77 7.77 2.53
N ASP A 150 5.38 9.04 2.71
CA ASP A 150 6.03 9.94 3.66
C ASP A 150 5.90 9.43 5.11
N TYR A 151 4.75 8.85 5.46
CA TYR A 151 4.52 8.20 6.74
C TYR A 151 5.45 6.99 6.95
N LEU A 152 5.57 6.10 5.96
CA LEU A 152 6.38 4.90 6.06
C LEU A 152 7.89 5.22 6.17
N PHE A 153 8.39 6.14 5.37
CA PHE A 153 9.78 6.57 5.45
C PHE A 153 10.06 7.38 6.73
N GLY A 154 9.12 8.21 7.15
CA GLY A 154 9.31 9.10 8.30
C GLY A 154 9.19 8.41 9.65
N GLU A 155 8.19 7.52 9.83
CA GLU A 155 7.92 6.91 11.13
C GLU A 155 8.43 5.46 11.26
N PHE A 156 8.54 4.71 10.15
CA PHE A 156 9.04 3.33 10.16
C PHE A 156 10.49 3.22 9.67
N ASP A 157 11.09 4.31 9.17
CA ASP A 157 12.45 4.30 8.62
C ASP A 157 12.65 3.21 7.55
N TYR A 158 11.69 2.98 6.67
CA TYR A 158 11.87 2.03 5.59
C TYR A 158 13.00 2.46 4.66
N ASP A 159 13.76 1.48 4.17
CA ASP A 159 14.85 1.71 3.23
C ASP A 159 14.31 1.83 1.80
N PHE A 160 13.19 1.15 1.51
CA PHE A 160 12.58 1.11 0.19
C PHE A 160 11.08 0.82 0.25
N LEU A 161 10.40 1.14 -0.83
CA LEU A 161 9.05 0.68 -1.15
C LEU A 161 9.05 0.15 -2.57
N ILE A 162 8.36 -0.97 -2.79
CA ILE A 162 8.08 -1.51 -4.11
C ILE A 162 6.62 -1.28 -4.43
N CYS A 163 6.33 -1.10 -5.70
CA CYS A 163 4.97 -1.05 -6.23
C CYS A 163 4.96 -1.72 -7.61
N GLY A 164 3.88 -2.41 -7.95
CA GLY A 164 3.72 -3.03 -9.25
C GLY A 164 2.58 -2.42 -10.06
N TYR A 165 2.66 -2.51 -11.37
CA TYR A 165 1.53 -2.28 -12.26
C TYR A 165 1.59 -3.27 -13.43
N TYR A 166 0.42 -3.73 -13.88
CA TYR A 166 0.32 -4.51 -15.10
C TYR A 166 0.47 -3.61 -16.31
N ASP A 167 1.15 -4.07 -17.37
CA ASP A 167 1.50 -3.24 -18.53
C ASP A 167 0.30 -2.59 -19.21
N PHE A 168 -0.88 -3.22 -19.12
CA PHE A 168 -2.14 -2.63 -19.60
C PHE A 168 -2.66 -1.48 -18.72
N ASN A 169 -2.16 -1.32 -17.47
CA ASN A 169 -2.65 -0.33 -16.51
C ASN A 169 -1.82 0.97 -16.54
N GLU A 170 -1.96 1.73 -17.62
CA GLU A 170 -1.30 3.02 -17.80
C GLU A 170 -1.67 4.06 -16.72
N GLN A 171 -2.82 3.90 -16.06
CA GLN A 171 -3.22 4.79 -14.98
C GLN A 171 -2.38 4.56 -13.74
N SER A 172 -2.17 3.30 -13.35
CA SER A 172 -1.31 2.94 -12.22
C SER A 172 0.13 3.38 -12.47
N LYS A 173 0.68 3.13 -13.67
CA LYS A 173 2.00 3.62 -14.09
C LYS A 173 2.15 5.13 -13.89
N ARG A 174 1.15 5.92 -14.30
CA ARG A 174 1.17 7.39 -14.11
C ARG A 174 1.11 7.81 -12.64
N VAL A 175 0.34 7.12 -11.81
CA VAL A 175 0.30 7.36 -10.37
C VAL A 175 1.69 7.15 -9.78
N GLN A 176 2.29 6.00 -10.05
CA GLN A 176 3.59 5.62 -9.51
C GLN A 176 4.71 6.58 -9.95
N THR A 177 4.74 6.94 -11.23
CA THR A 177 5.69 7.94 -11.76
C THR A 177 5.55 9.29 -11.06
N LYS A 178 4.31 9.77 -10.84
CA LYS A 178 4.04 11.03 -10.10
C LYS A 178 4.47 10.95 -8.64
N CYS A 179 4.49 9.78 -8.04
CA CYS A 179 4.94 9.56 -6.66
C CYS A 179 6.44 9.35 -6.53
N GLY A 180 7.20 9.43 -7.64
CA GLY A 180 8.66 9.35 -7.66
C GLY A 180 9.22 7.95 -7.75
N PHE A 181 8.38 6.92 -7.97
CA PHE A 181 8.86 5.56 -8.19
C PHE A 181 9.59 5.46 -9.54
N LYS A 182 10.62 4.62 -9.58
CA LYS A 182 11.47 4.41 -10.77
C LYS A 182 11.36 2.97 -11.26
N PRO A 183 11.36 2.73 -12.58
CA PRO A 183 11.38 1.39 -13.13
C PRO A 183 12.54 0.56 -12.57
N TYR A 184 12.25 -0.69 -12.25
CA TYR A 184 13.24 -1.60 -11.69
C TYR A 184 13.32 -2.91 -12.48
N ARG A 185 12.25 -3.70 -12.53
CA ARG A 185 12.21 -5.00 -13.19
C ARG A 185 10.82 -5.31 -13.73
N SER A 186 10.74 -6.15 -14.77
CA SER A 186 9.48 -6.69 -15.25
C SER A 186 9.46 -8.20 -15.10
N LEU A 187 8.31 -8.75 -14.72
CA LEU A 187 8.07 -10.17 -14.50
C LEU A 187 6.75 -10.57 -15.15
N VAL A 188 6.63 -11.85 -15.52
CA VAL A 188 5.34 -12.42 -15.91
C VAL A 188 4.68 -13.02 -14.68
N MET A 189 3.48 -12.55 -14.35
CA MET A 189 2.71 -12.99 -13.19
C MET A 189 1.40 -13.63 -13.63
N THR A 190 0.94 -14.61 -12.85
CA THR A 190 -0.43 -15.12 -12.97
C THR A 190 -1.31 -14.35 -12.00
N THR A 191 -2.35 -13.70 -12.54
CA THR A 191 -3.33 -12.95 -11.72
C THR A 191 -4.26 -13.90 -10.99
N GLN A 192 -5.07 -13.38 -10.08
CA GLN A 192 -6.15 -14.16 -9.44
C GLN A 192 -7.23 -14.62 -10.43
N MET A 193 -7.29 -14.00 -11.61
CA MET A 193 -8.16 -14.40 -12.72
C MET A 193 -7.54 -15.48 -13.62
N GLU A 194 -6.41 -16.06 -13.21
CA GLU A 194 -5.66 -17.09 -13.95
C GLU A 194 -5.11 -16.60 -15.31
N THR A 195 -5.06 -15.30 -15.54
CA THR A 195 -4.41 -14.72 -16.72
C THR A 195 -2.93 -14.50 -16.46
N LYS A 196 -2.10 -14.63 -17.50
CA LYS A 196 -0.67 -14.30 -17.43
C LYS A 196 -0.45 -12.90 -17.93
N GLU A 197 0.03 -12.02 -17.04
CA GLU A 197 0.22 -10.62 -17.32
C GLU A 197 1.65 -10.19 -17.06
N GLN A 198 2.12 -9.22 -17.84
CA GLN A 198 3.40 -8.56 -17.60
C GLN A 198 3.24 -7.58 -16.44
N LEU A 199 3.96 -7.83 -15.36
CA LEU A 199 4.04 -6.94 -14.19
C LEU A 199 5.33 -6.15 -14.25
N SER A 200 5.23 -4.83 -14.29
CA SER A 200 6.37 -3.93 -14.16
C SER A 200 6.51 -3.52 -12.70
N LEU A 201 7.66 -3.84 -12.10
CA LEU A 201 8.04 -3.45 -10.75
C LEU A 201 8.80 -2.14 -10.77
N ILE A 202 8.51 -1.30 -9.79
CA ILE A 202 9.17 -0.02 -9.60
C ILE A 202 9.49 0.16 -8.11
N HIS A 203 10.49 0.96 -7.82
CA HIS A 203 10.93 1.20 -6.45
C HIS A 203 11.23 2.67 -6.17
N ILE A 204 11.30 3.03 -4.93
CA ILE A 204 11.76 4.31 -4.41
C ILE A 204 12.54 4.10 -3.11
#